data_15a15a6bf9c9c7b4767221fd5d1b48a7
#
_entry.id   15a15a6bf9c9c7b4767221fd5d1b48a7
#
_cell.length_a   1.000
_cell.length_b   1.000
_cell.length_c   1.000
_cell.angle_alpha   90.00
_cell.angle_beta   90.00
_cell.angle_gamma   90.00
#
_symmetry.space_group_name_H-M   'P 1'
#
loop_
_entity.id
_entity.type
_entity.pdbx_description
1 polymer ?
#
loop_
_entity_poly.entity_id
_entity_poly.type
_entity_poly.pdbx_seq_one_letter_code
_entity_poly.pdbx_strand_id
1 'polypeptide(L)'
;MKKIFLILILSLFTTSSFADGHANANGFSITLKVPMADAAKVEEILMKHAKWIKETHPLTGEKKLNSYSIMKGPEWKNPGDPSQGATGNIFYVLNEFYENPAGFANHQQLGSQWSEIQEFQTMLFTYQVGYAFPGT
;
A
#
# COMPACT_ATOMS: atom_id res chain seq x y z
N MET A 1 -54.84 2.86 -41.69
CA MET A 1 -53.53 3.50 -41.49
C MET A 1 -53.03 3.19 -40.07
N LYS A 2 -52.15 2.26 -39.94
CA LYS A 2 -51.59 1.86 -38.64
C LYS A 2 -50.37 2.75 -38.33
N LYS A 3 -50.47 3.59 -37.30
CA LYS A 3 -49.32 4.43 -36.81
C LYS A 3 -48.43 3.52 -35.97
N ILE A 4 -47.22 3.26 -36.45
CA ILE A 4 -46.19 2.55 -35.70
C ILE A 4 -45.51 3.60 -34.81
N PHE A 5 -45.65 3.46 -33.49
CA PHE A 5 -44.92 4.24 -32.50
C PHE A 5 -43.59 3.58 -32.30
N LEU A 6 -42.53 4.22 -32.84
CA LEU A 6 -41.17 3.81 -32.61
C LEU A 6 -40.72 4.33 -31.25
N ILE A 7 -40.71 3.47 -30.22
CA ILE A 7 -40.18 3.80 -28.90
C ILE A 7 -38.66 3.69 -28.99
N LEU A 8 -38.01 4.83 -29.04
CA LEU A 8 -36.52 4.94 -28.93
C LEU A 8 -36.15 4.72 -27.47
N ILE A 9 -35.72 3.49 -27.13
CA ILE A 9 -35.14 3.21 -25.81
C ILE A 9 -33.73 3.78 -25.80
N LEU A 10 -33.59 4.97 -25.25
CA LEU A 10 -32.30 5.58 -24.95
C LEU A 10 -31.73 4.86 -23.71
N SER A 11 -30.93 3.82 -23.96
CA SER A 11 -30.15 3.17 -22.90
C SER A 11 -29.08 4.15 -22.39
N LEU A 12 -29.38 4.80 -21.27
CA LEU A 12 -28.38 5.50 -20.49
C LEU A 12 -27.41 4.45 -19.93
N PHE A 13 -26.32 4.23 -20.63
CA PHE A 13 -25.13 3.64 -20.03
C PHE A 13 -24.58 4.66 -19.04
N THR A 14 -24.98 4.58 -17.79
CA THR A 14 -24.24 5.19 -16.71
C THR A 14 -22.94 4.44 -16.61
N THR A 15 -21.87 4.93 -17.24
CA THR A 15 -20.53 4.55 -16.89
C THR A 15 -20.34 5.01 -15.44
N SER A 16 -20.46 4.10 -14.49
CA SER A 16 -19.91 4.28 -13.17
C SER A 16 -18.41 4.43 -13.35
N SER A 17 -17.95 5.66 -13.50
CA SER A 17 -16.56 5.97 -13.22
C SER A 17 -16.37 5.66 -11.75
N PHE A 18 -15.75 4.53 -11.44
CA PHE A 18 -15.10 4.37 -10.17
C PHE A 18 -14.14 5.55 -10.10
N ALA A 19 -14.46 6.53 -9.25
CA ALA A 19 -13.55 7.63 -8.99
C ALA A 19 -12.32 6.98 -8.40
N ASP A 20 -11.32 6.79 -9.23
CA ASP A 20 -10.04 6.26 -8.86
C ASP A 20 -9.36 7.36 -8.06
N GLY A 21 -9.66 7.40 -6.74
CA GLY A 21 -9.10 8.38 -5.82
C GLY A 21 -7.56 8.32 -5.77
N HIS A 22 -6.96 7.42 -6.54
CA HIS A 22 -5.54 7.19 -6.64
C HIS A 22 -5.00 7.30 -8.07
N ALA A 23 -5.78 7.72 -9.06
CA ALA A 23 -5.34 7.81 -10.47
C ALA A 23 -4.08 8.67 -10.69
N ASN A 24 -3.73 9.52 -9.72
CA ASN A 24 -2.49 10.29 -9.70
C ASN A 24 -1.65 10.03 -8.45
N ALA A 25 -1.97 9.02 -7.64
CA ALA A 25 -1.25 8.75 -6.42
C ALA A 25 0.13 8.18 -6.72
N ASN A 26 1.15 8.82 -6.17
CA ASN A 26 2.52 8.35 -6.21
C ASN A 26 2.82 7.64 -4.89
N GLY A 27 3.25 6.40 -4.96
CA GLY A 27 3.49 5.62 -3.76
C GLY A 27 3.92 4.21 -4.07
N PHE A 28 3.88 3.37 -3.06
CA PHE A 28 4.28 1.98 -3.19
C PHE A 28 3.63 1.10 -2.12
N SER A 29 3.63 -0.20 -2.40
CA SER A 29 3.34 -1.25 -1.44
C SER A 29 4.52 -2.20 -1.36
N ILE A 30 4.98 -2.49 -0.15
CA ILE A 30 6.02 -3.48 0.13
C ILE A 30 5.39 -4.62 0.90
N THR A 31 5.62 -5.86 0.45
CA THR A 31 5.20 -7.05 1.16
C THR A 31 6.42 -7.75 1.76
N LEU A 32 6.38 -7.98 3.07
CA LEU A 32 7.37 -8.77 3.79
C LEU A 32 6.76 -10.12 4.16
N LYS A 33 7.56 -11.17 4.06
CA LYS A 33 7.26 -12.52 4.58
C LYS A 33 8.25 -12.82 5.70
N VAL A 34 7.77 -12.87 6.92
CA VAL A 34 8.59 -12.91 8.13
C VAL A 34 8.28 -14.17 8.92
N PRO A 35 9.29 -14.98 9.26
CA PRO A 35 9.11 -16.07 10.23
C PRO A 35 8.55 -15.55 11.56
N MET A 36 7.63 -16.25 12.18
CA MET A 36 7.01 -15.83 13.46
C MET A 36 8.07 -15.56 14.55
N ALA A 37 9.19 -16.28 14.52
CA ALA A 37 10.30 -16.07 15.46
C ALA A 37 10.93 -14.67 15.35
N ASP A 38 10.89 -14.05 14.17
CA ASP A 38 11.49 -12.75 13.89
C ASP A 38 10.48 -11.60 13.95
N ALA A 39 9.19 -11.93 14.13
CA ALA A 39 8.10 -10.96 14.04
C ALA A 39 8.27 -9.78 15.01
N ALA A 40 8.65 -10.02 16.26
CA ALA A 40 8.81 -8.96 17.25
C ALA A 40 9.89 -7.94 16.85
N LYS A 41 11.01 -8.41 16.29
CA LYS A 41 12.09 -7.52 15.81
C LYS A 41 11.64 -6.71 14.59
N VAL A 42 10.94 -7.33 13.65
CA VAL A 42 10.41 -6.64 12.46
C VAL A 42 9.38 -5.59 12.87
N GLU A 43 8.49 -5.91 13.80
CA GLU A 43 7.50 -4.95 14.31
C GLU A 43 8.16 -3.75 15.00
N GLU A 44 9.24 -3.94 15.75
CA GLU A 44 9.99 -2.82 16.33
C GLU A 44 10.52 -1.89 15.24
N ILE A 45 11.12 -2.41 14.17
CA ILE A 45 11.65 -1.63 13.06
C ILE A 45 10.51 -0.90 12.31
N LEU A 46 9.39 -1.59 12.06
CA LEU A 46 8.22 -1.00 11.42
C LEU A 46 7.61 0.12 12.27
N MET A 47 7.61 -0.01 13.59
CA MET A 47 7.14 1.05 14.51
C MET A 47 8.07 2.27 14.52
N LYS A 48 9.39 2.07 14.44
CA LYS A 48 10.35 3.17 14.25
C LYS A 48 10.08 3.91 12.94
N HIS A 49 9.83 3.17 11.85
CA HIS A 49 9.48 3.75 10.57
C HIS A 49 8.16 4.54 10.64
N ALA A 50 7.12 3.99 11.24
CA ALA A 50 5.84 4.67 11.40
C ALA A 50 5.97 5.98 12.21
N LYS A 51 6.80 5.98 13.26
CA LYS A 51 7.10 7.18 14.05
C LYS A 51 7.81 8.21 13.20
N TRP A 52 8.85 7.82 12.47
CA TRP A 52 9.60 8.71 11.58
C TRP A 52 8.69 9.34 10.52
N ILE A 53 7.84 8.55 9.85
CA ILE A 53 6.84 9.05 8.89
C ILE A 53 5.96 10.12 9.53
N LYS A 54 5.40 9.83 10.71
CA LYS A 54 4.52 10.77 11.43
C LYS A 54 5.20 12.09 11.80
N GLU A 55 6.49 12.05 12.11
CA GLU A 55 7.25 13.22 12.56
C GLU A 55 7.79 14.07 11.40
N THR A 56 7.96 13.50 10.20
CA THR A 56 8.69 14.16 9.12
C THR A 56 7.87 14.42 7.87
N HIS A 57 6.77 13.69 7.66
CA HIS A 57 6.00 13.80 6.41
C HIS A 57 4.84 14.80 6.55
N PRO A 58 4.72 15.78 5.62
CA PRO A 58 3.63 16.75 5.67
C PRO A 58 2.29 16.10 5.33
N LEU A 59 1.23 16.54 6.02
CA LEU A 59 -0.15 16.12 5.78
C LEU A 59 -0.93 17.13 4.91
N THR A 60 -0.26 18.18 4.43
CA THR A 60 -0.83 19.22 3.59
C THR A 60 0.22 19.72 2.59
N GLY A 61 -0.24 20.41 1.54
CA GLY A 61 0.64 21.01 0.52
C GLY A 61 1.14 20.01 -0.52
N GLU A 62 2.07 20.46 -1.34
CA GLU A 62 2.56 19.73 -2.52
C GLU A 62 3.19 18.36 -2.18
N LYS A 63 3.84 18.25 -1.04
CA LYS A 63 4.52 17.02 -0.62
C LYS A 63 3.66 16.13 0.29
N LYS A 64 2.36 16.34 0.29
CA LYS A 64 1.41 15.67 1.20
C LYS A 64 1.49 14.15 1.11
N LEU A 65 1.59 13.53 2.28
CA LEU A 65 1.33 12.10 2.47
C LEU A 65 -0.18 11.88 2.57
N ASN A 66 -0.76 11.14 1.64
CA ASN A 66 -2.19 10.85 1.61
C ASN A 66 -2.56 9.71 2.56
N SER A 67 -1.74 8.66 2.56
CA SER A 67 -1.96 7.53 3.45
C SER A 67 -0.66 6.80 3.77
N TYR A 68 -0.62 6.27 4.97
CA TYR A 68 0.39 5.34 5.47
C TYR A 68 -0.32 4.24 6.24
N SER A 69 -0.01 2.99 5.93
CA SER A 69 -0.56 1.86 6.66
C SER A 69 0.38 0.67 6.69
N ILE A 70 0.34 -0.07 7.78
CA ILE A 70 0.96 -1.39 7.91
C ILE A 70 -0.14 -2.38 8.24
N MET A 71 -0.30 -3.38 7.38
CA MET A 71 -1.21 -4.49 7.60
C MET A 71 -0.41 -5.74 7.92
N LYS A 72 -0.97 -6.63 8.75
CA LYS A 72 -0.37 -7.93 9.02
C LYS A 72 -1.39 -9.06 9.00
N GLY A 73 -0.95 -10.24 8.60
CA GLY A 73 -1.76 -11.44 8.63
C GLY A 73 -0.91 -12.71 8.51
N PRO A 74 -1.42 -13.86 8.94
CA PRO A 74 -0.69 -15.12 8.80
C PRO A 74 -0.56 -15.53 7.33
N GLU A 75 0.54 -16.18 6.98
CA GLU A 75 0.62 -16.97 5.76
C GLU A 75 -0.14 -18.28 5.96
N TRP A 76 -1.24 -18.45 5.24
CA TRP A 76 -2.01 -19.68 5.25
C TRP A 76 -1.36 -20.76 4.37
N LYS A 77 -1.36 -22.03 4.81
CA LYS A 77 -0.92 -23.15 3.96
C LYS A 77 -1.72 -23.27 2.68
N ASN A 78 -3.00 -22.96 2.78
CA ASN A 78 -3.91 -22.81 1.64
C ASN A 78 -4.73 -21.54 1.83
N PRO A 79 -4.50 -20.46 1.03
CA PRO A 79 -5.28 -19.24 1.14
C PRO A 79 -6.78 -19.41 0.93
N GLY A 80 -7.20 -20.42 0.15
CA GLY A 80 -8.60 -20.76 -0.09
C GLY A 80 -9.26 -21.59 1.01
N ASP A 81 -8.45 -22.11 1.96
CA ASP A 81 -8.95 -22.95 3.07
C ASP A 81 -8.10 -22.72 4.33
N PRO A 82 -8.39 -21.67 5.11
CA PRO A 82 -7.66 -21.37 6.34
C PRO A 82 -7.73 -22.46 7.41
N SER A 83 -8.67 -23.42 7.30
CA SER A 83 -8.78 -24.53 8.25
C SER A 83 -7.55 -25.45 8.24
N GLN A 84 -6.76 -25.43 7.18
CA GLN A 84 -5.50 -26.17 7.06
C GLN A 84 -4.36 -25.55 7.89
N GLY A 85 -4.60 -24.42 8.53
CA GLY A 85 -3.66 -23.73 9.41
C GLY A 85 -2.64 -22.84 8.68
N ALA A 86 -1.83 -22.17 9.48
CA ALA A 86 -0.78 -21.27 9.01
C ALA A 86 0.54 -22.01 8.78
N THR A 87 1.44 -21.39 7.99
CA THR A 87 2.79 -21.94 7.71
C THR A 87 3.79 -21.65 8.83
N GLY A 88 3.50 -20.71 9.72
CA GLY A 88 4.46 -20.16 10.69
C GLY A 88 5.13 -18.88 10.25
N ASN A 89 4.75 -18.34 9.09
CA ASN A 89 5.15 -17.00 8.65
C ASN A 89 4.02 -15.99 8.80
N ILE A 90 4.40 -14.72 8.89
CA ILE A 90 3.50 -13.56 8.91
C ILE A 90 3.82 -12.69 7.71
N PHE A 91 2.79 -12.26 7.00
CA PHE A 91 2.90 -11.18 6.02
C PHE A 91 2.71 -9.83 6.69
N TYR A 92 3.55 -8.88 6.33
CA TYR A 92 3.36 -7.45 6.58
C TYR A 92 3.27 -6.75 5.23
N VAL A 93 2.30 -5.85 5.08
CA VAL A 93 2.16 -5.00 3.90
C VAL A 93 2.25 -3.55 4.34
N LEU A 94 3.33 -2.90 3.95
CA LEU A 94 3.56 -1.49 4.15
C LEU A 94 3.09 -0.75 2.91
N ASN A 95 2.18 0.21 3.09
CA ASN A 95 1.65 1.04 2.02
C ASN A 95 1.91 2.51 2.31
N GLU A 96 2.40 3.23 1.30
CA GLU A 96 2.60 4.68 1.33
C GLU A 96 2.11 5.30 0.03
N PHE A 97 1.25 6.32 0.14
CA PHE A 97 0.72 7.05 -1.01
C PHE A 97 0.81 8.55 -0.78
N TYR A 98 1.30 9.25 -1.77
CA TYR A 98 1.54 10.69 -1.79
C TYR A 98 0.63 11.37 -2.81
N GLU A 99 0.32 12.64 -2.58
CA GLU A 99 -0.52 13.44 -3.48
C GLU A 99 0.08 13.53 -4.89
N ASN A 100 1.40 13.59 -4.99
CA ASN A 100 2.10 13.73 -6.26
C ASN A 100 3.57 13.25 -6.17
N PRO A 101 4.33 13.23 -7.29
CA PRO A 101 5.73 12.79 -7.31
C PRO A 101 6.67 13.54 -6.36
N ALA A 102 6.38 14.81 -6.04
CA ALA A 102 7.23 15.59 -5.12
C ALA A 102 7.16 15.06 -3.69
N GLY A 103 6.01 14.50 -3.27
CA GLY A 103 5.86 13.83 -1.98
C GLY A 103 6.72 12.59 -1.89
N PHE A 104 6.69 11.76 -2.93
CA PHE A 104 7.53 10.55 -2.99
C PHE A 104 9.03 10.88 -3.03
N ALA A 105 9.43 11.86 -3.83
CA ALA A 105 10.83 12.33 -3.87
C ALA A 105 11.29 12.88 -2.51
N ASN A 106 10.42 13.59 -1.81
CA ASN A 106 10.66 14.07 -0.45
C ASN A 106 10.87 12.92 0.54
N HIS A 107 10.05 11.86 0.46
CA HIS A 107 10.22 10.64 1.28
C HIS A 107 11.62 10.03 1.07
N GLN A 108 12.05 9.87 -0.19
CA GLN A 108 13.37 9.32 -0.49
C GLN A 108 14.50 10.18 0.07
N GLN A 109 14.38 11.51 -0.05
CA GLN A 109 15.35 12.45 0.50
C GLN A 109 15.42 12.37 2.04
N LEU A 110 14.28 12.39 2.72
CA LEU A 110 14.20 12.26 4.17
C LEU A 110 14.71 10.90 4.64
N GLY A 111 14.38 9.83 3.92
CA GLY A 111 14.81 8.47 4.20
C GLY A 111 16.33 8.32 4.17
N SER A 112 17.00 8.96 3.20
CA SER A 112 18.47 8.93 3.12
C SER A 112 19.19 9.55 4.33
N GLN A 113 18.47 10.36 5.11
CA GLN A 113 19.00 11.06 6.31
C GLN A 113 18.48 10.45 7.61
N TRP A 114 17.61 9.45 7.55
CA TRP A 114 17.04 8.82 8.72
C TRP A 114 18.07 7.92 9.42
N SER A 115 18.24 8.07 10.74
CA SER A 115 19.28 7.37 11.51
C SER A 115 19.16 5.85 11.46
N GLU A 116 17.94 5.32 11.37
CA GLU A 116 17.65 3.89 11.34
C GLU A 116 17.54 3.31 9.91
N ILE A 117 17.87 4.08 8.87
CA ILE A 117 17.70 3.66 7.47
C ILE A 117 18.41 2.35 7.13
N GLN A 118 19.59 2.11 7.69
CA GLN A 118 20.34 0.88 7.43
C GLN A 118 19.70 -0.35 8.05
N GLU A 119 19.15 -0.20 9.27
CA GLU A 119 18.40 -1.27 9.93
C GLU A 119 17.13 -1.61 9.14
N PHE A 120 16.40 -0.58 8.70
CA PHE A 120 15.21 -0.73 7.87
C PHE A 120 15.51 -1.40 6.52
N GLN A 121 16.55 -0.96 5.82
CA GLN A 121 16.98 -1.57 4.55
C GLN A 121 17.40 -3.03 4.73
N THR A 122 18.14 -3.36 5.80
CA THR A 122 18.52 -4.74 6.12
C THR A 122 17.30 -5.62 6.31
N MET A 123 16.28 -5.13 7.01
CA MET A 123 14.99 -5.81 7.16
C MET A 123 14.31 -6.04 5.80
N LEU A 124 14.26 -5.03 4.95
CA LEU A 124 13.68 -5.16 3.60
C LEU A 124 14.43 -6.23 2.79
N PHE A 125 15.75 -6.16 2.70
CA PHE A 125 16.55 -7.15 1.96
C PHE A 125 16.39 -8.58 2.47
N THR A 126 16.08 -8.74 3.77
CA THR A 126 15.93 -10.05 4.38
C THR A 126 14.57 -10.67 4.12
N TYR A 127 13.50 -9.86 4.17
CA TYR A 127 12.13 -10.37 4.24
C TYR A 127 11.22 -9.93 3.09
N GLN A 128 11.64 -9.01 2.23
CA GLN A 128 10.79 -8.52 1.15
C GLN A 128 10.52 -9.61 0.10
N VAL A 129 9.26 -9.85 -0.19
CA VAL A 129 8.80 -10.79 -1.22
C VAL A 129 7.98 -10.14 -2.31
N GLY A 130 7.59 -8.88 -2.13
CA GLY A 130 6.83 -8.12 -3.12
C GLY A 130 7.07 -6.62 -3.01
N TYR A 131 7.03 -5.95 -4.16
CA TYR A 131 7.09 -4.51 -4.28
C TYR A 131 6.21 -4.09 -5.44
N ALA A 132 5.26 -3.21 -5.20
CA ALA A 132 4.31 -2.76 -6.20
C ALA A 132 4.16 -1.24 -6.18
N PHE A 133 4.01 -0.66 -7.35
CA PHE A 133 3.61 0.72 -7.55
C PHE A 133 2.13 0.78 -7.96
N PRO A 134 1.45 1.93 -7.82
CA PRO A 134 0.13 2.12 -8.38
C PRO A 134 0.11 1.77 -9.85
N GLY A 135 -0.90 1.01 -10.27
CA GLY A 135 -1.11 0.68 -11.68
C GLY A 135 -1.56 1.91 -12.47
N THR A 136 -1.26 1.92 -13.75
CA THR A 136 -1.78 2.88 -14.73
C THR A 136 -3.09 2.38 -15.30
#